data_0f80ab72376684b4e5d6f5c8aca7673f
#
_entry.id   0f80ab72376684b4e5d6f5c8aca7673f
#
_cell.length_a   1.000
_cell.length_b   1.000
_cell.length_c   1.000
_cell.angle_alpha   90.00
_cell.angle_beta   90.00
_cell.angle_gamma   90.00
#
_symmetry.space_group_name_H-M   'P 1'
#
loop_
_entity.id
_entity.type
_entity.pdbx_description
1 polymer ?
#
loop_
_entity_poly.entity_id
_entity_poly.type
_entity_poly.pdbx_seq_one_letter_code
_entity_poly.pdbx_strand_id
1 'polypeptide(L)'
;MTTQGRAILADRYVNKGTAFSADERRRLGLDGLLPPVVEDLDTQLRRVEVEYSSKQTDLGRHVFLRALQDRNSVLFYAFLEQHLAELLPIVYTPTVGLACQQWSRIYRRERGLFLSWPQRDRVEELLDNAVGDLDVDVVVVTDGERVLGLGDLGIGGMGIPVGKLALYTAGGGLDPSRTLPVMLDVGTDNDALLSDPLYLGWRHQRVRGAEYDELVDAFVDALGKRFPDVMLQWEDFAQLHANRLLARHRDRICSFNDDIQGTAAVSVAAIVAGLGTAGTPVGDLRLVVVGAGSAGTGIASQAVRAMVAAGDSEHDAERRCWLVDRDGLLHDRMQ
;
A
#
# COMPACT_ATOMS: atom_id res chain seq x y z
N MET A 1 0.53 -20.76 26.17
CA MET A 1 -0.15 -22.02 25.72
C MET A 1 0.27 -22.24 24.29
N THR A 2 0.73 -23.42 23.91
CA THR A 2 1.08 -23.71 22.52
C THR A 2 -0.21 -23.73 21.69
N THR A 3 -0.29 -22.90 20.64
CA THR A 3 -1.44 -22.87 19.73
C THR A 3 -1.65 -24.25 19.11
N GLN A 4 -2.87 -24.79 19.18
CA GLN A 4 -3.21 -26.14 18.71
C GLN A 4 -4.55 -26.17 17.97
N GLY A 5 -4.75 -27.22 17.17
CA GLY A 5 -6.00 -27.52 16.51
C GLY A 5 -6.43 -26.44 15.52
N ARG A 6 -7.70 -26.04 15.59
CA ARG A 6 -8.29 -25.06 14.67
C ARG A 6 -7.60 -23.70 14.70
N ALA A 7 -6.99 -23.28 15.82
CA ALA A 7 -6.32 -21.99 15.94
C ALA A 7 -5.08 -21.90 15.01
N ILE A 8 -4.33 -23.01 14.83
CA ILE A 8 -3.22 -23.07 13.85
C ILE A 8 -3.74 -22.92 12.42
N LEU A 9 -4.85 -23.57 12.09
CA LEU A 9 -5.42 -23.47 10.74
C LEU A 9 -6.06 -22.09 10.47
N ALA A 10 -6.35 -21.34 11.52
CA ALA A 10 -6.85 -19.95 11.42
C ALA A 10 -5.72 -18.93 11.28
N ASP A 11 -4.50 -19.26 11.69
CA ASP A 11 -3.34 -18.39 11.55
C ASP A 11 -2.71 -18.54 10.16
N ARG A 12 -2.90 -17.53 9.32
CA ARG A 12 -2.45 -17.50 7.93
C ARG A 12 -0.93 -17.61 7.76
N TYR A 13 -0.14 -17.26 8.77
CA TYR A 13 1.32 -17.24 8.70
C TYR A 13 1.95 -18.59 9.03
N VAL A 14 1.25 -19.44 9.78
CA VAL A 14 1.73 -20.79 10.16
C VAL A 14 0.93 -21.91 9.53
N ASN A 15 -0.20 -21.61 8.90
CA ASN A 15 -1.07 -22.61 8.28
C ASN A 15 -0.40 -23.19 7.02
N LYS A 16 -0.04 -24.46 7.08
CA LYS A 16 0.50 -25.24 5.94
C LYS A 16 -0.58 -25.97 5.14
N GLY A 17 -1.85 -25.88 5.55
CA GLY A 17 -2.95 -26.64 4.93
C GLY A 17 -2.67 -28.14 4.92
N THR A 18 -2.82 -28.78 3.76
CA THR A 18 -2.59 -30.22 3.58
C THR A 18 -1.12 -30.64 3.67
N ALA A 19 -0.17 -29.69 3.69
CA ALA A 19 1.26 -29.98 3.80
C ALA A 19 1.75 -30.22 5.26
N PHE A 20 0.89 -30.08 6.26
CA PHE A 20 1.26 -30.57 7.60
C PHE A 20 1.54 -32.08 7.54
N SER A 21 2.76 -32.48 7.95
CA SER A 21 3.15 -33.89 8.01
C SER A 21 2.30 -34.68 8.99
N ALA A 22 2.29 -36.00 8.89
CA ALA A 22 1.55 -36.85 9.82
C ALA A 22 1.96 -36.64 11.29
N ASP A 23 3.26 -36.39 11.54
CA ASP A 23 3.77 -36.13 12.88
C ASP A 23 3.34 -34.74 13.39
N GLU A 24 3.38 -33.72 12.54
CA GLU A 24 2.85 -32.38 12.89
C GLU A 24 1.36 -32.46 13.17
N ARG A 25 0.57 -33.18 12.37
CA ARG A 25 -0.87 -33.33 12.58
C ARG A 25 -1.18 -33.93 13.96
N ARG A 26 -0.49 -34.99 14.34
CA ARG A 26 -0.64 -35.60 15.68
C ARG A 26 -0.25 -34.61 16.78
N ARG A 27 0.95 -34.04 16.69
CA ARG A 27 1.49 -33.13 17.71
C ARG A 27 0.65 -31.88 17.91
N LEU A 28 0.10 -31.34 16.82
CA LEU A 28 -0.64 -30.07 16.82
C LEU A 28 -2.17 -30.26 16.93
N GLY A 29 -2.65 -31.50 17.05
CA GLY A 29 -4.10 -31.78 17.18
C GLY A 29 -4.88 -31.49 15.91
N LEU A 30 -4.30 -31.78 14.73
CA LEU A 30 -4.89 -31.52 13.42
C LEU A 30 -5.53 -32.79 12.79
N ASP A 31 -5.38 -33.95 13.41
CA ASP A 31 -6.00 -35.19 12.95
C ASP A 31 -7.53 -35.05 12.93
N GLY A 32 -8.15 -35.44 11.83
CA GLY A 32 -9.59 -35.29 11.60
C GLY A 32 -10.03 -33.89 11.17
N LEU A 33 -9.13 -32.88 11.19
CA LEU A 33 -9.41 -31.52 10.70
C LEU A 33 -8.98 -31.32 9.24
N LEU A 34 -8.04 -32.12 8.75
CA LEU A 34 -7.49 -32.05 7.40
C LEU A 34 -7.82 -33.35 6.64
N PRO A 35 -7.95 -33.28 5.29
CA PRO A 35 -7.99 -34.48 4.45
C PRO A 35 -6.78 -35.38 4.71
N PRO A 36 -6.90 -36.72 4.54
CA PRO A 36 -5.86 -37.66 4.99
C PRO A 36 -4.55 -37.56 4.21
N VAL A 37 -4.59 -37.10 2.96
CA VAL A 37 -3.38 -36.99 2.14
C VAL A 37 -2.49 -35.88 2.67
N VAL A 38 -1.19 -36.14 2.81
CA VAL A 38 -0.15 -35.14 3.04
C VAL A 38 0.41 -34.75 1.69
N GLU A 39 0.34 -33.47 1.39
CA GLU A 39 0.83 -32.90 0.12
C GLU A 39 2.14 -32.16 0.33
N ASP A 40 2.92 -32.02 -0.74
CA ASP A 40 4.00 -31.04 -0.83
C ASP A 40 3.49 -29.68 -1.32
N LEU A 41 4.36 -28.67 -1.27
CA LEU A 41 4.04 -27.31 -1.71
C LEU A 41 3.68 -27.28 -3.20
N ASP A 42 4.42 -28.03 -4.04
CA ASP A 42 4.22 -28.06 -5.49
C ASP A 42 2.83 -28.61 -5.87
N THR A 43 2.36 -29.61 -5.15
CA THR A 43 1.01 -30.16 -5.35
C THR A 43 -0.07 -29.18 -4.93
N GLN A 44 0.15 -28.44 -3.83
CA GLN A 44 -0.76 -27.37 -3.43
C GLN A 44 -0.77 -26.22 -4.45
N LEU A 45 0.39 -25.82 -4.99
CA LEU A 45 0.50 -24.78 -6.02
C LEU A 45 -0.24 -25.16 -7.30
N ARG A 46 -0.11 -26.42 -7.77
CA ARG A 46 -0.89 -26.91 -8.92
C ARG A 46 -2.40 -26.81 -8.68
N ARG A 47 -2.88 -27.06 -7.46
CA ARG A 47 -4.30 -26.90 -7.13
C ARG A 47 -4.72 -25.42 -7.14
N VAL A 48 -3.88 -24.53 -6.61
CA VAL A 48 -4.10 -23.08 -6.68
C VAL A 48 -4.18 -22.61 -8.12
N GLU A 49 -3.28 -23.08 -8.99
CA GLU A 49 -3.27 -22.73 -10.42
C GLU A 49 -4.56 -23.15 -11.13
N VAL A 50 -5.04 -24.37 -10.88
CA VAL A 50 -6.32 -24.85 -11.44
C VAL A 50 -7.48 -23.97 -11.01
N GLU A 51 -7.53 -23.60 -9.73
CA GLU A 51 -8.60 -22.74 -9.21
C GLU A 51 -8.47 -21.31 -9.73
N TYR A 52 -7.27 -20.73 -9.76
CA TYR A 52 -6.98 -19.40 -10.32
C TYR A 52 -7.40 -19.32 -11.80
N SER A 53 -7.00 -20.30 -12.61
CA SER A 53 -7.30 -20.36 -14.05
C SER A 53 -8.80 -20.51 -14.33
N SER A 54 -9.58 -21.03 -13.39
CA SER A 54 -11.05 -21.10 -13.51
C SER A 54 -11.75 -19.75 -13.40
N LYS A 55 -11.06 -18.70 -12.89
CA LYS A 55 -11.64 -17.36 -12.73
C LYS A 55 -11.63 -16.62 -14.07
N GLN A 56 -12.78 -16.16 -14.50
CA GLN A 56 -12.98 -15.56 -15.83
C GLN A 56 -12.58 -14.08 -15.90
N THR A 57 -12.49 -13.39 -14.77
CA THR A 57 -12.20 -11.95 -14.71
C THR A 57 -11.03 -11.65 -13.78
N ASP A 58 -10.29 -10.57 -14.06
CA ASP A 58 -9.16 -10.16 -13.23
C ASP A 58 -9.60 -9.78 -11.81
N LEU A 59 -10.78 -9.17 -11.65
CA LEU A 59 -11.34 -8.95 -10.32
C LEU A 59 -11.64 -10.27 -9.60
N GLY A 60 -12.16 -11.26 -10.29
CA GLY A 60 -12.40 -12.60 -9.74
C GLY A 60 -11.09 -13.29 -9.32
N ARG A 61 -10.04 -13.16 -10.12
CA ARG A 61 -8.68 -13.61 -9.80
C ARG A 61 -8.10 -12.87 -8.59
N HIS A 62 -8.25 -11.54 -8.54
CA HIS A 62 -7.84 -10.72 -7.40
C HIS A 62 -8.53 -11.17 -6.10
N VAL A 63 -9.85 -11.32 -6.12
CA VAL A 63 -10.63 -11.78 -4.95
C VAL A 63 -10.19 -13.17 -4.49
N PHE A 64 -9.94 -14.08 -5.44
CA PHE A 64 -9.41 -15.41 -5.14
C PHE A 64 -8.04 -15.33 -4.45
N LEU A 65 -7.10 -14.56 -5.02
CA LEU A 65 -5.75 -14.39 -4.46
C LEU A 65 -5.78 -13.76 -3.06
N ARG A 66 -6.66 -12.77 -2.82
CA ARG A 66 -6.85 -12.20 -1.48
C ARG A 66 -7.40 -13.23 -0.49
N ALA A 67 -8.37 -14.04 -0.89
CA ALA A 67 -8.89 -15.11 -0.05
C ALA A 67 -7.82 -16.18 0.26
N LEU A 68 -6.94 -16.48 -0.69
CA LEU A 68 -5.80 -17.36 -0.47
C LEU A 68 -4.82 -16.75 0.54
N GLN A 69 -4.44 -15.49 0.37
CA GLN A 69 -3.55 -14.75 1.27
C GLN A 69 -4.11 -14.69 2.71
N ASP A 70 -5.44 -14.54 2.87
CA ASP A 70 -6.10 -14.51 4.18
C ASP A 70 -6.09 -15.87 4.89
N ARG A 71 -6.04 -16.95 4.13
CA ARG A 71 -6.07 -18.33 4.65
C ARG A 71 -4.69 -18.95 4.81
N ASN A 72 -3.80 -18.72 3.85
CA ASN A 72 -2.47 -19.32 3.81
C ASN A 72 -1.50 -18.38 3.07
N SER A 73 -0.81 -17.57 3.85
CA SER A 73 0.11 -16.55 3.34
C SER A 73 1.31 -17.17 2.61
N VAL A 74 1.83 -18.29 3.14
CA VAL A 74 2.96 -19.00 2.53
C VAL A 74 2.60 -19.47 1.12
N LEU A 75 1.45 -20.11 0.96
CA LEU A 75 0.99 -20.61 -0.33
C LEU A 75 0.68 -19.48 -1.33
N PHE A 76 0.12 -18.36 -0.82
CA PHE A 76 -0.11 -17.17 -1.63
C PHE A 76 1.20 -16.60 -2.19
N TYR A 77 2.21 -16.38 -1.35
CA TYR A 77 3.47 -15.81 -1.80
C TYR A 77 4.27 -16.78 -2.68
N ALA A 78 4.26 -18.07 -2.38
CA ALA A 78 4.89 -19.07 -3.25
C ALA A 78 4.26 -19.07 -4.65
N PHE A 79 2.93 -18.96 -4.75
CA PHE A 79 2.23 -18.84 -6.04
C PHE A 79 2.55 -17.52 -6.75
N LEU A 80 2.58 -16.41 -6.01
CA LEU A 80 2.92 -15.09 -6.54
C LEU A 80 4.34 -15.06 -7.11
N GLU A 81 5.32 -15.63 -6.41
CA GLU A 81 6.72 -15.69 -6.85
C GLU A 81 6.89 -16.52 -8.13
N GLN A 82 6.21 -17.67 -8.24
CA GLN A 82 6.28 -18.50 -9.44
C GLN A 82 5.70 -17.82 -10.69
N HIS A 83 4.72 -16.94 -10.51
CA HIS A 83 3.96 -16.31 -11.59
C HIS A 83 4.04 -14.77 -11.53
N LEU A 84 5.13 -14.22 -11.02
CA LEU A 84 5.24 -12.81 -10.63
C LEU A 84 4.79 -11.85 -11.74
N ALA A 85 5.31 -12.01 -12.95
CA ALA A 85 4.99 -11.12 -14.08
C ALA A 85 3.49 -11.14 -14.46
N GLU A 86 2.85 -12.31 -14.36
CA GLU A 86 1.42 -12.49 -14.65
C GLU A 86 0.54 -11.92 -13.52
N LEU A 87 0.94 -12.17 -12.26
CA LEU A 87 0.11 -11.87 -11.10
C LEU A 87 0.25 -10.44 -10.58
N LEU A 88 1.35 -9.74 -10.86
CA LEU A 88 1.51 -8.34 -10.45
C LEU A 88 0.33 -7.46 -10.87
N PRO A 89 -0.14 -7.45 -12.14
CA PRO A 89 -1.27 -6.64 -12.56
C PRO A 89 -2.61 -7.09 -11.95
N ILE A 90 -2.68 -8.29 -11.39
CA ILE A 90 -3.86 -8.79 -10.69
C ILE A 90 -3.83 -8.43 -9.20
N VAL A 91 -2.66 -8.55 -8.56
CA VAL A 91 -2.48 -8.25 -7.13
C VAL A 91 -2.49 -6.74 -6.88
N TYR A 92 -1.96 -5.96 -7.83
CA TYR A 92 -1.85 -4.50 -7.73
C TYR A 92 -2.46 -3.81 -8.97
N THR A 93 -1.78 -2.80 -9.51
CA THR A 93 -2.28 -2.05 -10.68
C THR A 93 -2.24 -2.88 -11.97
N PRO A 94 -3.31 -2.84 -12.80
CA PRO A 94 -4.50 -1.98 -12.68
C PRO A 94 -5.66 -2.58 -11.87
N THR A 95 -5.66 -3.87 -11.58
CA THR A 95 -6.83 -4.58 -11.02
C THR A 95 -7.19 -4.10 -9.61
N VAL A 96 -6.21 -3.71 -8.80
CA VAL A 96 -6.46 -3.17 -7.46
C VAL A 96 -7.32 -1.91 -7.48
N GLY A 97 -7.24 -1.08 -8.53
CA GLY A 97 -8.10 0.09 -8.69
C GLY A 97 -9.58 -0.30 -8.76
N LEU A 98 -9.90 -1.30 -9.60
CA LEU A 98 -11.26 -1.86 -9.68
C LEU A 98 -11.67 -2.53 -8.36
N ALA A 99 -10.75 -3.22 -7.69
CA ALA A 99 -11.01 -3.83 -6.39
C ALA A 99 -11.34 -2.77 -5.32
N CYS A 100 -10.64 -1.63 -5.30
CA CYS A 100 -10.94 -0.50 -4.42
C CYS A 100 -12.33 0.09 -4.69
N GLN A 101 -12.72 0.26 -5.97
CA GLN A 101 -14.07 0.71 -6.34
C GLN A 101 -15.17 -0.26 -5.89
N GLN A 102 -14.87 -1.55 -5.86
CA GLN A 102 -15.81 -2.60 -5.45
C GLN A 102 -15.59 -3.08 -4.00
N TRP A 103 -14.73 -2.41 -3.23
CA TRP A 103 -14.29 -2.84 -1.91
C TRP A 103 -15.42 -3.33 -1.02
N SER A 104 -16.43 -2.51 -0.81
CA SER A 104 -17.54 -2.83 0.08
C SER A 104 -18.37 -4.05 -0.37
N ARG A 105 -18.33 -4.39 -1.66
CA ARG A 105 -19.03 -5.55 -2.23
C ARG A 105 -18.21 -6.83 -2.22
N ILE A 106 -16.88 -6.70 -2.23
CA ILE A 106 -15.94 -7.84 -2.24
C ILE A 106 -15.29 -8.09 -0.88
N TYR A 107 -15.61 -7.27 0.13
CA TYR A 107 -15.09 -7.44 1.49
C TYR A 107 -15.45 -8.83 2.05
N ARG A 108 -14.45 -9.55 2.55
CA ARG A 108 -14.62 -10.93 3.05
C ARG A 108 -14.00 -11.14 4.42
N ARG A 109 -12.90 -10.47 4.71
CA ARG A 109 -12.17 -10.62 5.96
C ARG A 109 -11.44 -9.32 6.31
N GLU A 110 -11.29 -9.11 7.59
CA GLU A 110 -10.52 -8.01 8.15
C GLU A 110 -9.03 -8.12 7.77
N ARG A 111 -8.41 -6.99 7.45
CA ARG A 111 -6.98 -6.89 7.21
C ARG A 111 -6.50 -5.47 7.55
N GLY A 112 -5.49 -5.39 8.44
CA GLY A 112 -4.91 -4.14 8.86
C GLY A 112 -5.77 -3.36 9.85
N LEU A 113 -5.52 -2.07 9.92
CA LEU A 113 -6.14 -1.14 10.86
C LEU A 113 -7.06 -0.17 10.12
N PHE A 114 -8.29 -0.02 10.62
CA PHE A 114 -9.23 1.01 10.19
C PHE A 114 -9.38 2.02 11.33
N LEU A 115 -8.93 3.25 11.13
CA LEU A 115 -9.10 4.35 12.06
C LEU A 115 -10.17 5.29 11.52
N SER A 116 -11.38 5.18 12.05
CA SER A 116 -12.48 6.06 11.64
C SER A 116 -12.57 7.28 12.56
N TRP A 117 -12.83 8.45 11.98
CA TRP A 117 -12.97 9.72 12.69
C TRP A 117 -13.85 9.67 13.95
N PRO A 118 -15.01 9.01 13.98
CA PRO A 118 -15.80 8.89 15.20
C PRO A 118 -15.10 8.18 16.37
N GLN A 119 -13.99 7.47 16.10
CA GLN A 119 -13.21 6.72 17.08
C GLN A 119 -11.85 7.35 17.41
N ARG A 120 -11.61 8.61 16.97
CA ARG A 120 -10.31 9.30 17.06
C ARG A 120 -9.71 9.39 18.47
N ASP A 121 -10.57 9.38 19.49
CA ASP A 121 -10.12 9.46 20.89
C ASP A 121 -9.53 8.11 21.41
N ARG A 122 -9.56 7.05 20.58
CA ARG A 122 -9.18 5.69 20.94
C ARG A 122 -8.07 5.10 20.04
N VAL A 123 -7.27 5.94 19.41
CA VAL A 123 -6.28 5.50 18.39
C VAL A 123 -5.30 4.47 18.95
N GLU A 124 -4.74 4.67 20.15
CA GLU A 124 -3.83 3.70 20.78
C GLU A 124 -4.52 2.35 20.99
N GLU A 125 -5.72 2.33 21.53
CA GLU A 125 -6.50 1.11 21.75
C GLU A 125 -6.81 0.38 20.44
N LEU A 126 -7.19 1.12 19.39
CA LEU A 126 -7.50 0.54 18.08
C LEU A 126 -6.26 -0.03 17.40
N LEU A 127 -5.11 0.62 17.57
CA LEU A 127 -3.82 0.09 17.11
C LEU A 127 -3.49 -1.21 17.84
N ASP A 128 -3.57 -1.24 19.16
CA ASP A 128 -3.31 -2.44 19.96
C ASP A 128 -4.26 -3.59 19.59
N ASN A 129 -5.55 -3.30 19.35
CA ASN A 129 -6.51 -4.30 18.87
C ASN A 129 -6.15 -4.89 17.50
N ALA A 130 -5.57 -4.07 16.61
CA ALA A 130 -5.19 -4.53 15.27
C ALA A 130 -3.90 -5.34 15.25
N VAL A 131 -2.93 -4.99 16.09
CA VAL A 131 -1.60 -5.62 16.09
C VAL A 131 -1.44 -6.72 17.13
N GLY A 132 -2.13 -6.65 18.28
CA GLY A 132 -1.94 -7.61 19.37
C GLY A 132 -0.47 -7.72 19.78
N ASP A 133 0.07 -8.94 19.73
CA ASP A 133 1.48 -9.23 20.04
C ASP A 133 2.41 -9.14 18.81
N LEU A 134 1.92 -8.69 17.66
CA LEU A 134 2.75 -8.55 16.46
C LEU A 134 3.76 -7.42 16.63
N ASP A 135 4.94 -7.63 16.06
CA ASP A 135 5.96 -6.63 15.86
C ASP A 135 5.88 -6.10 14.41
N VAL A 136 5.86 -4.79 14.22
CA VAL A 136 5.62 -4.17 12.91
C VAL A 136 6.82 -3.33 12.48
N ASP A 137 7.39 -3.66 11.31
CA ASP A 137 8.52 -2.92 10.72
C ASP A 137 8.05 -1.87 9.71
N VAL A 138 6.98 -2.16 8.97
CA VAL A 138 6.52 -1.32 7.87
C VAL A 138 5.01 -1.11 7.94
N VAL A 139 4.63 0.14 7.90
CA VAL A 139 3.22 0.59 7.79
C VAL A 139 3.03 1.31 6.47
N VAL A 140 1.99 0.96 5.73
CA VAL A 140 1.49 1.75 4.61
C VAL A 140 0.13 2.30 4.97
N VAL A 141 -0.01 3.64 4.94
CA VAL A 141 -1.23 4.35 5.33
C VAL A 141 -1.80 5.12 4.16
N THR A 142 -3.11 5.13 4.06
CA THR A 142 -3.88 5.96 3.12
C THR A 142 -5.12 6.54 3.79
N ASP A 143 -5.63 7.66 3.29
CA ASP A 143 -6.98 8.16 3.60
C ASP A 143 -7.97 7.94 2.45
N GLY A 144 -7.51 7.34 1.35
CA GLY A 144 -8.33 6.99 0.20
C GLY A 144 -8.84 8.17 -0.63
N GLU A 145 -8.29 9.39 -0.43
CA GLU A 145 -8.76 10.59 -1.14
C GLU A 145 -8.33 10.65 -2.61
N ARG A 146 -7.15 10.10 -2.94
CA ARG A 146 -6.59 10.22 -4.30
C ARG A 146 -6.01 8.90 -4.81
N VAL A 147 -6.86 7.90 -4.94
CA VAL A 147 -6.43 6.56 -5.35
C VAL A 147 -6.14 6.49 -6.85
N LEU A 148 -4.88 6.27 -7.22
CA LEU A 148 -4.43 5.93 -8.60
C LEU A 148 -5.04 6.79 -9.73
N GLY A 149 -5.39 8.04 -9.48
CA GLY A 149 -6.12 8.86 -10.44
C GLY A 149 -7.62 8.55 -10.55
N LEU A 150 -8.15 7.61 -9.77
CA LEU A 150 -9.58 7.30 -9.67
C LEU A 150 -10.33 8.28 -8.76
N GLY A 151 -9.59 9.08 -7.98
CA GLY A 151 -10.15 10.04 -7.05
C GLY A 151 -10.49 9.44 -5.70
N ASP A 152 -11.49 10.02 -5.04
CA ASP A 152 -11.91 9.63 -3.69
C ASP A 152 -12.69 8.31 -3.71
N LEU A 153 -12.10 7.28 -3.11
CA LEU A 153 -12.68 5.95 -2.93
C LEU A 153 -13.00 5.64 -1.45
N GLY A 154 -12.80 6.61 -0.55
CA GLY A 154 -13.08 6.45 0.87
C GLY A 154 -12.44 5.18 1.44
N ILE A 155 -13.22 4.39 2.21
CA ILE A 155 -12.76 3.14 2.84
C ILE A 155 -12.18 2.13 1.85
N GLY A 156 -12.60 2.18 0.58
CA GLY A 156 -12.09 1.32 -0.49
C GLY A 156 -10.60 1.52 -0.77
N GLY A 157 -10.04 2.68 -0.42
CA GLY A 157 -8.62 2.96 -0.47
C GLY A 157 -7.75 1.93 0.25
N MET A 158 -8.29 1.19 1.24
CA MET A 158 -7.57 0.13 1.96
C MET A 158 -6.96 -0.94 1.03
N GLY A 159 -7.53 -1.17 -0.16
CA GLY A 159 -6.97 -2.11 -1.14
C GLY A 159 -5.55 -1.74 -1.59
N ILE A 160 -5.20 -0.46 -1.57
CA ILE A 160 -3.88 0.04 -1.97
C ILE A 160 -2.78 -0.36 -0.97
N PRO A 161 -2.85 -0.03 0.34
CA PRO A 161 -1.86 -0.50 1.32
C PRO A 161 -1.71 -2.02 1.34
N VAL A 162 -2.82 -2.75 1.25
CA VAL A 162 -2.81 -4.23 1.21
C VAL A 162 -2.05 -4.74 -0.01
N GLY A 163 -2.28 -4.12 -1.18
CA GLY A 163 -1.56 -4.46 -2.42
C GLY A 163 -0.08 -4.11 -2.34
N LYS A 164 0.24 -2.90 -1.90
CA LYS A 164 1.61 -2.40 -1.77
C LYS A 164 2.47 -3.31 -0.88
N LEU A 165 1.97 -3.65 0.32
CA LEU A 165 2.69 -4.54 1.25
C LEU A 165 2.88 -5.95 0.69
N ALA A 166 1.92 -6.46 -0.12
CA ALA A 166 2.13 -7.73 -0.81
C ALA A 166 3.28 -7.68 -1.82
N LEU A 167 3.45 -6.54 -2.54
CA LEU A 167 4.59 -6.33 -3.43
C LEU A 167 5.90 -6.22 -2.67
N TYR A 168 5.91 -5.54 -1.52
CA TYR A 168 7.11 -5.41 -0.68
C TYR A 168 7.57 -6.75 -0.13
N THR A 169 6.64 -7.64 0.21
CA THR A 169 6.98 -9.01 0.57
C THR A 169 7.55 -9.77 -0.64
N ALA A 170 6.85 -9.78 -1.76
CA ALA A 170 7.25 -10.57 -2.94
C ALA A 170 8.54 -10.06 -3.60
N GLY A 171 8.73 -8.74 -3.68
CA GLY A 171 9.88 -8.12 -4.36
C GLY A 171 11.00 -7.69 -3.42
N GLY A 172 10.68 -7.30 -2.19
CA GLY A 172 11.64 -6.79 -1.20
C GLY A 172 11.98 -7.77 -0.08
N GLY A 173 11.28 -8.92 0.01
CA GLY A 173 11.54 -9.93 1.03
C GLY A 173 11.09 -9.54 2.44
N LEU A 174 10.19 -8.56 2.58
CA LEU A 174 9.64 -8.20 3.89
C LEU A 174 8.79 -9.34 4.45
N ASP A 175 8.94 -9.61 5.74
CA ASP A 175 8.07 -10.57 6.43
C ASP A 175 6.63 -10.03 6.47
N PRO A 176 5.65 -10.71 5.85
CA PRO A 176 4.27 -10.24 5.80
C PRO A 176 3.59 -10.15 7.18
N SER A 177 4.11 -10.86 8.18
CA SER A 177 3.63 -10.78 9.58
C SER A 177 4.07 -9.51 10.28
N ARG A 178 5.08 -8.81 9.75
CA ARG A 178 5.66 -7.56 10.28
C ARG A 178 5.21 -6.33 9.50
N THR A 179 4.12 -6.43 8.75
CA THR A 179 3.57 -5.34 7.93
C THR A 179 2.15 -4.99 8.35
N LEU A 180 1.80 -3.70 8.35
CA LEU A 180 0.47 -3.23 8.73
C LEU A 180 -0.10 -2.26 7.68
N PRO A 181 -1.14 -2.64 6.92
CA PRO A 181 -1.90 -1.70 6.13
C PRO A 181 -2.86 -0.91 7.02
N VAL A 182 -2.94 0.41 6.78
CA VAL A 182 -3.78 1.33 7.58
C VAL A 182 -4.65 2.17 6.67
N MET A 183 -5.92 2.29 7.06
CA MET A 183 -6.90 3.18 6.45
C MET A 183 -7.37 4.21 7.47
N LEU A 184 -7.16 5.50 7.17
CA LEU A 184 -7.72 6.64 7.91
C LEU A 184 -9.07 6.99 7.30
N ASP A 185 -10.15 6.49 7.88
CA ASP A 185 -11.51 6.76 7.41
C ASP A 185 -12.02 8.09 7.98
N VAL A 186 -11.70 9.15 7.30
CA VAL A 186 -12.14 10.53 7.62
C VAL A 186 -13.38 10.94 6.84
N GLY A 187 -14.13 9.99 6.30
CA GLY A 187 -15.24 10.23 5.40
C GLY A 187 -14.83 10.26 3.92
N THR A 188 -15.76 10.65 3.08
CA THR A 188 -15.55 10.73 1.62
C THR A 188 -16.37 11.87 1.03
N ASP A 189 -15.83 12.57 0.03
CA ASP A 189 -16.58 13.57 -0.76
C ASP A 189 -17.16 12.97 -2.05
N ASN A 190 -17.16 11.64 -2.19
CA ASN A 190 -17.76 10.91 -3.30
C ASN A 190 -19.24 10.64 -3.03
N ASP A 191 -20.11 11.42 -3.65
CA ASP A 191 -21.59 11.34 -3.49
C ASP A 191 -22.14 9.93 -3.81
N ALA A 192 -21.53 9.21 -4.74
CA ALA A 192 -21.94 7.85 -5.07
C ALA A 192 -21.70 6.88 -3.89
N LEU A 193 -20.60 7.06 -3.16
CA LEU A 193 -20.31 6.27 -1.95
C LEU A 193 -21.19 6.69 -0.78
N LEU A 194 -21.40 8.01 -0.59
CA LEU A 194 -22.27 8.51 0.48
C LEU A 194 -23.71 8.00 0.36
N SER A 195 -24.19 7.83 -0.86
CA SER A 195 -25.55 7.34 -1.17
C SER A 195 -25.66 5.81 -1.25
N ASP A 196 -24.54 5.07 -1.33
CA ASP A 196 -24.55 3.61 -1.46
C ASP A 196 -24.89 2.93 -0.10
N PRO A 197 -26.02 2.20 0.03
CA PRO A 197 -26.37 1.51 1.26
C PRO A 197 -25.37 0.40 1.64
N LEU A 198 -24.55 -0.09 0.70
CA LEU A 198 -23.54 -1.12 0.92
C LEU A 198 -22.16 -0.55 1.28
N TYR A 199 -21.99 0.78 1.27
CA TYR A 199 -20.71 1.38 1.62
C TYR A 199 -20.34 1.09 3.08
N LEU A 200 -19.15 0.55 3.31
CA LEU A 200 -18.67 0.11 4.63
C LEU A 200 -17.90 1.20 5.40
N GLY A 201 -17.57 2.32 4.77
CA GLY A 201 -16.90 3.45 5.43
C GLY A 201 -17.87 4.36 6.19
N TRP A 202 -17.30 5.32 6.90
CA TRP A 202 -18.08 6.34 7.58
C TRP A 202 -18.77 7.27 6.56
N ARG A 203 -20.10 7.26 6.51
CA ARG A 203 -20.92 8.02 5.56
C ARG A 203 -21.02 9.49 5.99
N HIS A 204 -19.96 10.20 5.79
CA HIS A 204 -19.81 11.61 6.12
C HIS A 204 -18.91 12.27 5.09
N GLN A 205 -19.11 13.55 4.81
CA GLN A 205 -18.15 14.33 4.04
C GLN A 205 -16.81 14.35 4.75
N ARG A 206 -15.70 14.48 3.99
CA ARG A 206 -14.36 14.44 4.56
C ARG A 206 -14.16 15.49 5.63
N VAL A 207 -13.65 15.07 6.78
CA VAL A 207 -13.09 15.94 7.79
C VAL A 207 -11.83 16.57 7.22
N ARG A 208 -11.65 17.88 7.46
CA ARG A 208 -10.53 18.65 6.92
C ARG A 208 -9.97 19.60 7.96
N GLY A 209 -8.83 20.25 7.63
CA GLY A 209 -8.22 21.26 8.48
C GLY A 209 -7.62 20.71 9.77
N ALA A 210 -7.75 21.45 10.86
CA ALA A 210 -7.13 21.11 12.14
C ALA A 210 -7.61 19.77 12.71
N GLU A 211 -8.90 19.48 12.58
CA GLU A 211 -9.46 18.21 13.05
C GLU A 211 -8.87 17.00 12.31
N TYR A 212 -8.67 17.11 10.99
CA TYR A 212 -7.97 16.08 10.21
C TYR A 212 -6.54 15.88 10.72
N ASP A 213 -5.83 16.99 10.97
CA ASP A 213 -4.45 16.96 11.46
C ASP A 213 -4.33 16.31 12.84
N GLU A 214 -5.30 16.56 13.73
CA GLU A 214 -5.36 15.95 15.06
C GLU A 214 -5.44 14.41 14.99
N LEU A 215 -6.26 13.87 14.09
CA LEU A 215 -6.33 12.40 13.88
C LEU A 215 -5.01 11.85 13.37
N VAL A 216 -4.41 12.52 12.37
CA VAL A 216 -3.13 12.06 11.78
C VAL A 216 -2.01 12.16 12.81
N ASP A 217 -1.93 13.23 13.58
CA ASP A 217 -0.96 13.39 14.67
C ASP A 217 -1.12 12.30 15.72
N ALA A 218 -2.35 12.04 16.18
CA ALA A 218 -2.64 10.98 17.14
C ALA A 218 -2.23 9.58 16.61
N PHE A 219 -2.45 9.31 15.33
CA PHE A 219 -2.01 8.08 14.69
C PHE A 219 -0.48 7.96 14.67
N VAL A 220 0.23 9.01 14.24
CA VAL A 220 1.71 9.00 14.19
C VAL A 220 2.31 8.88 15.59
N ASP A 221 1.74 9.55 16.59
CA ASP A 221 2.21 9.45 17.97
C ASP A 221 1.99 8.06 18.57
N ALA A 222 0.81 7.47 18.36
CA ALA A 222 0.51 6.10 18.79
C ALA A 222 1.43 5.08 18.12
N LEU A 223 1.66 5.24 16.80
CA LEU A 223 2.52 4.36 16.01
C LEU A 223 3.98 4.44 16.49
N GLY A 224 4.55 5.64 16.61
CA GLY A 224 5.93 5.83 17.07
C GLY A 224 6.16 5.40 18.52
N LYS A 225 5.15 5.54 19.39
CA LYS A 225 5.18 5.03 20.77
C LYS A 225 5.19 3.50 20.81
N ARG A 226 4.38 2.86 19.96
CA ARG A 226 4.23 1.39 19.94
C ARG A 226 5.37 0.70 19.19
N PHE A 227 5.88 1.32 18.11
CA PHE A 227 6.92 0.80 17.23
C PHE A 227 7.96 1.88 16.90
N PRO A 228 8.95 2.12 17.79
CA PRO A 228 9.90 3.24 17.63
C PRO A 228 10.73 3.21 16.34
N ASP A 229 10.99 2.02 15.80
CA ASP A 229 11.82 1.82 14.61
C ASP A 229 10.99 1.59 13.33
N VAL A 230 9.68 1.79 13.37
CA VAL A 230 8.79 1.53 12.25
C VAL A 230 9.05 2.50 11.10
N MET A 231 8.97 1.99 9.87
CA MET A 231 8.90 2.82 8.66
C MET A 231 7.45 3.06 8.26
N LEU A 232 7.06 4.32 8.17
CA LEU A 232 5.73 4.76 7.75
C LEU A 232 5.77 5.27 6.31
N GLN A 233 5.00 4.65 5.43
CA GLN A 233 4.77 5.12 4.06
C GLN A 233 3.41 5.79 3.93
N TRP A 234 3.41 7.03 3.43
CA TRP A 234 2.21 7.74 2.99
C TRP A 234 1.87 7.37 1.56
N GLU A 235 0.61 6.99 1.30
CA GLU A 235 0.17 6.47 0.00
C GLU A 235 -1.20 7.03 -0.39
N ASP A 236 -1.34 7.53 -1.62
CA ASP A 236 -2.60 8.00 -2.22
C ASP A 236 -3.33 9.10 -1.44
N PHE A 237 -2.60 9.99 -0.79
CA PHE A 237 -3.15 11.22 -0.22
C PHE A 237 -3.32 12.30 -1.29
N ALA A 238 -4.36 13.14 -1.16
CA ALA A 238 -4.50 14.30 -2.04
C ALA A 238 -3.26 15.22 -1.94
N GLN A 239 -2.89 15.86 -3.05
CA GLN A 239 -1.70 16.72 -3.13
C GLN A 239 -1.65 17.77 -2.01
N LEU A 240 -2.80 18.35 -1.64
CA LEU A 240 -2.91 19.32 -0.56
C LEU A 240 -2.40 18.77 0.79
N HIS A 241 -2.59 17.50 1.04
CA HIS A 241 -2.19 16.82 2.28
C HIS A 241 -0.81 16.18 2.18
N ALA A 242 -0.47 15.56 1.04
CA ALA A 242 0.71 14.75 0.86
C ALA A 242 2.02 15.46 1.25
N ASN A 243 2.29 16.64 0.67
CA ASN A 243 3.50 17.42 0.97
C ASN A 243 3.51 17.94 2.42
N ARG A 244 2.37 18.38 2.92
CA ARG A 244 2.23 18.94 4.26
C ARG A 244 2.44 17.85 5.33
N LEU A 245 1.84 16.68 5.17
CA LEU A 245 2.02 15.56 6.09
C LEU A 245 3.47 15.06 6.09
N LEU A 246 4.08 14.92 4.91
CA LEU A 246 5.48 14.54 4.81
C LEU A 246 6.38 15.55 5.54
N ALA A 247 6.20 16.86 5.31
CA ALA A 247 6.99 17.89 5.98
C ALA A 247 6.78 17.92 7.50
N ARG A 248 5.53 17.69 7.96
CA ARG A 248 5.17 17.73 9.38
C ARG A 248 5.75 16.55 10.19
N HIS A 249 5.87 15.37 9.57
CA HIS A 249 6.18 14.14 10.31
C HIS A 249 7.56 13.56 10.02
N ARG A 250 8.27 13.99 8.95
CA ARG A 250 9.56 13.42 8.52
C ARG A 250 10.66 13.42 9.59
N ASP A 251 10.62 14.35 10.53
CA ASP A 251 11.60 14.48 11.61
C ASP A 251 11.10 13.86 12.93
N ARG A 252 9.89 13.31 12.95
CA ARG A 252 9.26 12.67 14.11
C ARG A 252 9.24 11.14 14.01
N ILE A 253 9.11 10.61 12.80
CA ILE A 253 9.07 9.18 12.51
C ILE A 253 9.77 8.91 11.18
N CYS A 254 10.45 7.77 11.06
CA CYS A 254 11.01 7.35 9.78
C CYS A 254 9.87 7.20 8.78
N SER A 255 9.76 8.15 7.84
CA SER A 255 8.64 8.14 6.88
C SER A 255 9.01 8.70 5.52
N PHE A 256 8.27 8.26 4.51
CA PHE A 256 8.33 8.81 3.15
C PHE A 256 6.95 8.79 2.50
N ASN A 257 6.78 9.59 1.45
CA ASN A 257 5.61 9.55 0.59
C ASN A 257 5.99 8.95 -0.77
N ASP A 258 5.37 7.83 -1.14
CA ASP A 258 5.71 7.11 -2.36
C ASP A 258 5.28 7.86 -3.63
N ASP A 259 4.13 8.55 -3.60
CA ASP A 259 3.65 9.33 -4.75
C ASP A 259 4.57 10.51 -5.09
N ILE A 260 5.27 11.06 -4.08
CA ILE A 260 6.22 12.17 -4.24
C ILE A 260 7.63 11.65 -4.44
N GLN A 261 8.16 10.88 -3.48
CA GLN A 261 9.57 10.52 -3.38
C GLN A 261 9.89 9.22 -4.12
N GLY A 262 9.05 8.18 -4.02
CA GLY A 262 9.23 6.91 -4.73
C GLY A 262 9.09 7.10 -6.23
N THR A 263 8.02 7.75 -6.68
CA THR A 263 7.79 8.09 -8.09
C THR A 263 8.91 8.98 -8.64
N ALA A 264 9.39 9.95 -7.86
CA ALA A 264 10.51 10.80 -8.25
C ALA A 264 11.80 10.00 -8.43
N ALA A 265 12.13 9.14 -7.47
CA ALA A 265 13.34 8.32 -7.49
C ALA A 265 13.40 7.41 -8.74
N VAL A 266 12.32 6.67 -9.00
CA VAL A 266 12.24 5.76 -10.16
C VAL A 266 12.28 6.51 -11.48
N SER A 267 11.58 7.65 -11.58
CA SER A 267 11.54 8.45 -12.82
C SER A 267 12.90 9.08 -13.13
N VAL A 268 13.53 9.68 -12.13
CA VAL A 268 14.86 10.31 -12.31
C VAL A 268 15.94 9.26 -12.57
N ALA A 269 15.86 8.08 -11.93
CA ALA A 269 16.76 6.97 -12.24
C ALA A 269 16.66 6.54 -13.71
N ALA A 270 15.44 6.44 -14.26
CA ALA A 270 15.22 6.14 -15.67
C ALA A 270 15.76 7.26 -16.59
N ILE A 271 15.56 8.55 -16.24
CA ILE A 271 16.10 9.68 -16.98
C ILE A 271 17.64 9.63 -16.99
N VAL A 272 18.27 9.45 -15.83
CA VAL A 272 19.75 9.39 -15.72
C VAL A 272 20.31 8.20 -16.50
N ALA A 273 19.67 7.04 -16.45
CA ALA A 273 20.08 5.88 -17.24
C ALA A 273 19.96 6.15 -18.75
N GLY A 274 18.86 6.81 -19.18
CA GLY A 274 18.66 7.23 -20.57
C GLY A 274 19.72 8.22 -21.04
N LEU A 275 20.04 9.24 -20.24
CA LEU A 275 21.11 10.21 -20.53
C LEU A 275 22.47 9.50 -20.65
N GLY A 276 22.78 8.57 -19.73
CA GLY A 276 24.00 7.76 -19.79
C GLY A 276 24.11 6.95 -21.08
N THR A 277 23.03 6.35 -21.54
CA THR A 277 22.95 5.61 -22.82
C THR A 277 23.13 6.52 -24.01
N ALA A 278 22.63 7.76 -23.94
CA ALA A 278 22.77 8.76 -25.00
C ALA A 278 24.15 9.50 -24.99
N GLY A 279 24.98 9.26 -23.98
CA GLY A 279 26.24 9.99 -23.77
C GLY A 279 26.06 11.46 -23.42
N THR A 280 24.89 11.83 -22.86
CA THR A 280 24.53 13.20 -22.50
C THR A 280 24.80 13.41 -21.01
N PRO A 281 25.55 14.45 -20.60
CA PRO A 281 25.75 14.78 -19.20
C PRO A 281 24.42 15.14 -18.49
N VAL A 282 24.29 14.76 -17.22
CA VAL A 282 23.12 15.12 -16.41
C VAL A 282 22.91 16.63 -16.30
N GLY A 283 24.02 17.40 -16.28
CA GLY A 283 24.02 18.86 -16.31
C GLY A 283 23.39 19.48 -17.56
N ASP A 284 23.24 18.74 -18.65
CA ASP A 284 22.60 19.22 -19.88
C ASP A 284 21.10 18.89 -19.93
N LEU A 285 20.55 18.26 -18.89
CA LEU A 285 19.13 17.89 -18.79
C LEU A 285 18.24 19.14 -18.90
N ARG A 286 17.22 19.04 -19.76
CA ARG A 286 16.10 19.98 -19.84
C ARG A 286 14.82 19.19 -19.68
N LEU A 287 14.07 19.49 -18.64
CA LEU A 287 12.90 18.71 -18.22
C LEU A 287 11.62 19.53 -18.37
N VAL A 288 10.66 18.99 -19.08
CA VAL A 288 9.28 19.50 -19.09
C VAL A 288 8.38 18.45 -18.47
N VAL A 289 7.70 18.83 -17.39
CA VAL A 289 6.74 17.98 -16.69
C VAL A 289 5.33 18.46 -17.02
N VAL A 290 4.52 17.60 -17.60
CA VAL A 290 3.11 17.87 -17.88
C VAL A 290 2.27 17.19 -16.80
N GLY A 291 1.64 17.99 -15.95
CA GLY A 291 0.97 17.57 -14.70
C GLY A 291 1.82 17.91 -13.46
N ALA A 292 1.47 18.99 -12.78
CA ALA A 292 2.18 19.49 -11.60
C ALA A 292 1.57 19.00 -10.27
N GLY A 293 1.04 17.78 -10.27
CA GLY A 293 0.60 17.09 -9.06
C GLY A 293 1.77 16.62 -8.18
N SER A 294 1.49 15.82 -7.14
CA SER A 294 2.51 15.29 -6.22
C SER A 294 3.68 14.61 -6.93
N ALA A 295 3.39 13.74 -7.91
CA ALA A 295 4.41 13.07 -8.71
C ALA A 295 5.23 14.05 -9.55
N GLY A 296 4.57 14.93 -10.30
CA GLY A 296 5.24 15.87 -11.21
C GLY A 296 6.18 16.83 -10.48
N THR A 297 5.73 17.41 -9.38
CA THR A 297 6.56 18.29 -8.53
C THR A 297 7.70 17.54 -7.87
N GLY A 298 7.47 16.30 -7.41
CA GLY A 298 8.49 15.43 -6.86
C GLY A 298 9.58 15.09 -7.87
N ILE A 299 9.19 14.72 -9.11
CA ILE A 299 10.13 14.43 -10.21
C ILE A 299 10.98 15.65 -10.53
N ALA A 300 10.39 16.84 -10.67
CA ALA A 300 11.12 18.08 -10.96
C ALA A 300 12.13 18.40 -9.84
N SER A 301 11.70 18.34 -8.59
CA SER A 301 12.59 18.57 -7.44
C SER A 301 13.75 17.58 -7.37
N GLN A 302 13.50 16.30 -7.66
CA GLN A 302 14.55 15.28 -7.65
C GLN A 302 15.48 15.42 -8.85
N ALA A 303 15.01 15.85 -10.01
CA ALA A 303 15.83 16.14 -11.18
C ALA A 303 16.77 17.35 -10.91
N VAL A 304 16.27 18.42 -10.27
CA VAL A 304 17.10 19.54 -9.81
C VAL A 304 18.22 19.04 -8.89
N ARG A 305 17.90 18.20 -7.89
CA ARG A 305 18.92 17.60 -7.01
C ARG A 305 19.96 16.78 -7.77
N ALA A 306 19.55 16.03 -8.79
CA ALA A 306 20.47 15.25 -9.60
C ALA A 306 21.43 16.14 -10.42
N MET A 307 20.93 17.25 -10.98
CA MET A 307 21.76 18.25 -11.68
C MET A 307 22.72 18.95 -10.71
N VAL A 308 22.26 19.33 -9.53
CA VAL A 308 23.14 19.91 -8.49
C VAL A 308 24.22 18.95 -8.05
N ALA A 309 23.89 17.66 -7.87
CA ALA A 309 24.87 16.63 -7.55
C ALA A 309 25.90 16.42 -8.70
N ALA A 310 25.52 16.74 -9.94
CA ALA A 310 26.41 16.73 -11.10
C ALA A 310 27.28 18.00 -11.24
N GLY A 311 27.09 19.01 -10.37
CA GLY A 311 27.92 20.20 -10.29
C GLY A 311 27.24 21.52 -10.68
N ASP A 312 25.95 21.51 -10.99
CA ASP A 312 25.19 22.72 -11.29
C ASP A 312 24.88 23.55 -10.04
N SER A 313 24.62 24.85 -10.19
CA SER A 313 23.95 25.62 -9.17
C SER A 313 22.46 25.27 -9.12
N GLU A 314 21.84 25.33 -7.92
CA GLU A 314 20.41 25.09 -7.77
C GLU A 314 19.59 26.00 -8.69
N HIS A 315 19.94 27.29 -8.74
CA HIS A 315 19.29 28.26 -9.61
C HIS A 315 19.36 27.90 -11.10
N ASP A 316 20.51 27.43 -11.61
CA ASP A 316 20.63 27.03 -13.01
C ASP A 316 19.91 25.73 -13.33
N ALA A 317 19.88 24.81 -12.37
CA ALA A 317 19.13 23.55 -12.47
C ALA A 317 17.61 23.81 -12.52
N GLU A 318 17.09 24.66 -11.63
CA GLU A 318 15.67 25.03 -11.61
C GLU A 318 15.21 25.65 -12.93
N ARG A 319 16.01 26.52 -13.53
CA ARG A 319 15.71 27.17 -14.81
C ARG A 319 15.63 26.22 -16.00
N ARG A 320 16.03 24.98 -15.86
CA ARG A 320 15.94 23.91 -16.87
C ARG A 320 14.80 22.94 -16.62
N CYS A 321 13.97 23.19 -15.60
CA CYS A 321 12.76 22.44 -15.30
C CYS A 321 11.53 23.32 -15.51
N TRP A 322 10.60 22.85 -16.35
CA TRP A 322 9.34 23.54 -16.59
C TRP A 322 8.18 22.61 -16.19
N LEU A 323 7.29 23.13 -15.37
CA LEU A 323 6.07 22.41 -14.97
C LEU A 323 4.86 23.05 -15.64
N VAL A 324 4.06 22.24 -16.31
CA VAL A 324 2.87 22.68 -17.01
C VAL A 324 1.67 21.93 -16.41
N ASP A 325 0.62 22.65 -16.06
CA ASP A 325 -0.65 22.06 -15.58
C ASP A 325 -1.83 22.65 -16.37
N ARG A 326 -3.06 22.34 -15.96
CA ARG A 326 -4.29 22.78 -16.62
C ARG A 326 -4.35 24.30 -16.90
N ASP A 327 -3.73 25.10 -16.04
CA ASP A 327 -3.70 26.56 -16.14
C ASP A 327 -2.47 27.10 -16.90
N GLY A 328 -1.67 26.20 -17.49
CA GLY A 328 -0.50 26.54 -18.28
C GLY A 328 0.84 26.31 -17.55
N LEU A 329 1.86 27.03 -17.99
CA LEU A 329 3.20 26.96 -17.37
C LEU A 329 3.15 27.59 -15.98
N LEU A 330 3.58 26.81 -14.98
CA LEU A 330 3.68 27.32 -13.60
C LEU A 330 4.82 28.34 -13.48
N HIS A 331 4.59 29.40 -12.75
CA HIS A 331 5.55 30.45 -12.46
C HIS A 331 5.24 31.10 -11.10
N ASP A 332 6.18 31.84 -10.56
CA ASP A 332 6.16 32.43 -9.18
C ASP A 332 4.95 33.30 -8.85
N ARG A 333 4.15 33.70 -9.85
CA ARG A 333 2.94 34.53 -9.66
C ARG A 333 1.66 33.72 -9.60
N MET A 334 1.72 32.40 -9.76
CA MET A 334 0.58 31.51 -9.61
C MET A 334 0.52 31.04 -8.16
N GLN A 335 -0.54 31.45 -7.45
CA GLN A 335 -0.86 31.01 -6.09
C GLN A 335 -1.82 29.84 -6.12
#